data_087c593ac9adcfeea338ba61ca2f6a3c
#
_entry.id   087c593ac9adcfeea338ba61ca2f6a3c
#
_cell.length_a   1.000
_cell.length_b   1.000
_cell.length_c   1.000
_cell.angle_alpha   90.00
_cell.angle_beta   90.00
_cell.angle_gamma   90.00
#
_symmetry.space_group_name_H-M   'P 1'
#
loop_
_entity.id
_entity.type
_entity.pdbx_description
1 polymer ?
#
loop_
_entity_poly.entity_id
_entity_poly.type
_entity_poly.pdbx_seq_one_letter_code
_entity_poly.pdbx_strand_id
1 'polypeptide(L)'
;QLGEHAKKYPAQLSGGQRQRIAIARALIAQPKVLLMDEPFSALDALTRENLQNTVLDLCEQQQLTLVIVTHSIEEAIFLGQKIAVFSDHSGTLRHIGENRHSGQANYRGTAEFYEHCNLLRSWIGGQVHEN
;
A
#
# COMPACT_ATOMS: atom_id res chain seq x y z
N GLN A 1 4.37 -20.48 4.42
CA GLN A 1 5.37 -19.86 5.31
C GLN A 1 4.82 -19.46 6.71
N LEU A 2 3.49 -19.36 6.92
CA LEU A 2 2.91 -19.07 8.24
C LEU A 2 2.62 -20.33 9.08
N GLY A 3 2.60 -21.52 8.48
CA GLY A 3 2.27 -22.77 9.15
C GLY A 3 3.19 -23.12 10.33
N GLU A 4 4.48 -22.78 10.24
CA GLU A 4 5.46 -22.99 11.31
C GLU A 4 5.19 -22.12 12.55
N HIS A 5 4.40 -21.08 12.40
CA HIS A 5 4.07 -20.11 13.46
C HIS A 5 2.67 -20.31 14.04
N ALA A 6 1.91 -21.32 13.58
CA ALA A 6 0.53 -21.56 13.99
C ALA A 6 0.35 -21.78 15.51
N LYS A 7 1.41 -22.20 16.21
CA LYS A 7 1.42 -22.44 17.67
C LYS A 7 2.03 -21.31 18.48
N LYS A 8 2.46 -20.21 17.84
CA LYS A 8 3.08 -19.08 18.54
C LYS A 8 2.05 -18.07 18.99
N TYR A 9 2.26 -17.50 20.17
CA TYR A 9 1.47 -16.37 20.65
C TYR A 9 1.91 -15.07 19.94
N PRO A 10 1.02 -14.08 19.80
CA PRO A 10 1.33 -12.81 19.12
C PRO A 10 2.61 -12.12 19.62
N ALA A 11 2.90 -12.21 20.93
CA ALA A 11 4.12 -11.64 21.53
C ALA A 11 5.43 -12.32 21.06
N GLN A 12 5.34 -13.52 20.50
CA GLN A 12 6.48 -14.30 20.00
C GLN A 12 6.74 -14.09 18.49
N LEU A 13 5.94 -13.23 17.87
CA LEU A 13 6.00 -12.97 16.44
C LEU A 13 6.72 -11.65 16.17
N SER A 14 7.51 -11.60 15.07
CA SER A 14 8.04 -10.34 14.57
C SER A 14 6.92 -9.40 14.09
N GLY A 15 7.20 -8.10 13.94
CA GLY A 15 6.26 -7.14 13.40
C GLY A 15 5.69 -7.58 12.05
N GLY A 16 6.55 -8.01 11.12
CA GLY A 16 6.14 -8.52 9.81
C GLY A 16 5.31 -9.81 9.87
N GLN A 17 5.60 -10.71 10.81
CA GLN A 17 4.80 -11.92 11.00
C GLN A 17 3.40 -11.58 11.52
N ARG A 18 3.29 -10.67 12.50
CA ARG A 18 1.99 -10.17 12.97
C ARG A 18 1.17 -9.54 11.86
N GLN A 19 1.82 -8.72 11.02
CA GLN A 19 1.19 -8.06 9.89
C GLN A 19 0.62 -9.08 8.87
N ARG A 20 1.42 -10.07 8.47
CA ARG A 20 0.97 -11.14 7.57
C ARG A 20 -0.22 -11.92 8.13
N ILE A 21 -0.22 -12.19 9.43
CA ILE A 21 -1.33 -12.87 10.10
C ILE A 21 -2.59 -11.99 10.12
N ALA A 22 -2.44 -10.69 10.36
CA ALA A 22 -3.56 -9.75 10.34
C ALA A 22 -4.23 -9.70 8.95
N ILE A 23 -3.40 -9.62 7.89
CA ILE A 23 -3.89 -9.66 6.50
C ILE A 23 -4.57 -11.00 6.21
N ALA A 24 -3.95 -12.13 6.56
CA ALA A 24 -4.53 -13.45 6.35
C ALA A 24 -5.89 -13.61 7.06
N ARG A 25 -6.00 -13.11 8.29
CA ARG A 25 -7.27 -13.12 9.05
C ARG A 25 -8.36 -12.30 8.35
N ALA A 26 -8.03 -11.12 7.83
CA ALA A 26 -8.98 -10.29 7.12
C ALA A 26 -9.48 -10.97 5.83
N LEU A 27 -8.61 -11.70 5.14
CA LEU A 27 -8.94 -12.41 3.89
C LEU A 27 -9.79 -13.67 4.09
N ILE A 28 -9.75 -14.31 5.27
CA ILE A 28 -10.59 -15.50 5.57
C ILE A 28 -12.08 -15.19 5.41
N ALA A 29 -12.49 -13.96 5.71
CA ALA A 29 -13.87 -13.52 5.57
C ALA A 29 -14.32 -13.31 4.10
N GLN A 30 -13.41 -13.50 3.12
CA GLN A 30 -13.65 -13.25 1.70
C GLN A 30 -14.29 -11.88 1.42
N PRO A 31 -13.70 -10.78 1.91
CA PRO A 31 -14.27 -9.46 1.75
C PRO A 31 -14.23 -9.02 0.29
N LYS A 32 -15.16 -8.15 -0.11
CA LYS A 32 -15.08 -7.46 -1.40
C LYS A 32 -14.17 -6.23 -1.37
N VAL A 33 -14.01 -5.65 -0.18
CA VAL A 33 -13.16 -4.48 0.07
C VAL A 33 -12.27 -4.78 1.28
N LEU A 34 -10.97 -4.59 1.12
CA LEU A 34 -9.99 -4.67 2.20
C LEU A 34 -9.45 -3.27 2.48
N LEU A 35 -9.65 -2.80 3.71
CA LEU A 35 -9.14 -1.51 4.17
C LEU A 35 -7.92 -1.74 5.07
N MET A 36 -6.83 -1.09 4.76
CA MET A 36 -5.57 -1.15 5.51
C MET A 36 -5.10 0.25 5.88
N ASP A 37 -4.73 0.43 7.14
CA ASP A 37 -4.15 1.67 7.66
C ASP A 37 -2.69 1.42 8.03
N GLU A 38 -1.77 2.14 7.36
CA GLU A 38 -0.31 2.03 7.51
C GLU A 38 0.22 0.58 7.52
N PRO A 39 -0.19 -0.28 6.56
CA PRO A 39 0.01 -1.73 6.69
C PRO A 39 1.47 -2.16 6.58
N PHE A 40 2.38 -1.32 6.11
CA PHE A 40 3.78 -1.69 5.86
C PHE A 40 4.79 -0.86 6.66
N SER A 41 4.33 0.05 7.52
CA SER A 41 5.18 1.02 8.22
C SER A 41 6.24 0.41 9.12
N ALA A 42 5.96 -0.74 9.75
CA ALA A 42 6.86 -1.42 10.69
C ALA A 42 7.80 -2.45 10.03
N LEU A 43 7.89 -2.49 8.70
CA LEU A 43 8.65 -3.50 7.97
C LEU A 43 9.96 -2.93 7.41
N ASP A 44 11.01 -3.77 7.37
CA ASP A 44 12.20 -3.51 6.57
C ASP A 44 11.87 -3.48 5.07
N ALA A 45 12.73 -2.86 4.26
CA ALA A 45 12.45 -2.61 2.84
C ALA A 45 12.12 -3.89 2.05
N LEU A 46 12.92 -4.95 2.20
CA LEU A 46 12.75 -6.19 1.45
C LEU A 46 11.47 -6.94 1.85
N THR A 47 11.20 -7.03 3.15
CA THR A 47 9.97 -7.63 3.68
C THR A 47 8.74 -6.85 3.23
N ARG A 48 8.82 -5.53 3.21
CA ARG A 48 7.77 -4.62 2.74
C ARG A 48 7.43 -4.89 1.28
N GLU A 49 8.41 -4.88 0.40
CA GLU A 49 8.22 -5.12 -1.03
C GLU A 49 7.59 -6.50 -1.30
N ASN A 50 8.10 -7.54 -0.65
CA ASN A 50 7.56 -8.88 -0.78
C ASN A 50 6.10 -8.98 -0.32
N LEU A 51 5.75 -8.30 0.78
CA LEU A 51 4.39 -8.31 1.29
C LEU A 51 3.44 -7.49 0.40
N GLN A 52 3.90 -6.36 -0.13
CA GLN A 52 3.14 -5.55 -1.10
C GLN A 52 2.79 -6.36 -2.35
N ASN A 53 3.77 -7.06 -2.93
CA ASN A 53 3.53 -7.94 -4.07
C ASN A 53 2.52 -9.04 -3.73
N THR A 54 2.69 -9.70 -2.57
CA THR A 54 1.75 -10.73 -2.11
C THR A 54 0.32 -10.19 -1.96
N VAL A 55 0.15 -8.99 -1.43
CA VAL A 55 -1.16 -8.35 -1.27
C VAL A 55 -1.80 -8.06 -2.63
N LEU A 56 -1.02 -7.55 -3.60
CA LEU A 56 -1.51 -7.30 -4.96
C LEU A 56 -1.95 -8.59 -5.65
N ASP A 57 -1.14 -9.65 -5.58
CA ASP A 57 -1.47 -10.96 -6.13
C ASP A 57 -2.79 -11.51 -5.54
N LEU A 58 -2.98 -11.38 -4.23
CA LEU A 58 -4.20 -11.80 -3.55
C LEU A 58 -5.42 -10.95 -3.96
N CYS A 59 -5.25 -9.64 -4.12
CA CYS A 59 -6.32 -8.76 -4.59
C CYS A 59 -6.77 -9.12 -5.99
N GLU A 60 -5.83 -9.41 -6.89
CA GLU A 60 -6.12 -9.83 -8.26
C GLU A 60 -6.82 -11.19 -8.29
N GLN A 61 -6.28 -12.20 -7.58
CA GLN A 61 -6.86 -13.55 -7.54
C GLN A 61 -8.28 -13.58 -6.96
N GLN A 62 -8.57 -12.74 -5.98
CA GLN A 62 -9.88 -12.70 -5.31
C GLN A 62 -10.80 -11.60 -5.85
N GLN A 63 -10.34 -10.82 -6.84
CA GLN A 63 -11.04 -9.66 -7.38
C GLN A 63 -11.52 -8.68 -6.29
N LEU A 64 -10.64 -8.43 -5.35
CA LEU A 64 -10.86 -7.67 -4.14
C LEU A 64 -10.44 -6.21 -4.37
N THR A 65 -11.25 -5.27 -3.94
CA THR A 65 -10.87 -3.85 -3.89
C THR A 65 -10.02 -3.58 -2.67
N LEU A 66 -8.81 -3.05 -2.89
CA LEU A 66 -7.88 -2.66 -1.85
C LEU A 66 -7.93 -1.15 -1.63
N VAL A 67 -8.11 -0.73 -0.38
CA VAL A 67 -7.99 0.66 0.05
C VAL A 67 -6.88 0.74 1.09
N ILE A 68 -5.85 1.55 0.82
CA ILE A 68 -4.71 1.73 1.71
C ILE A 68 -4.62 3.20 2.12
N VAL A 69 -4.45 3.43 3.41
CA VAL A 69 -4.01 4.70 3.97
C VAL A 69 -2.52 4.57 4.26
N THR A 70 -1.71 5.47 3.73
CA THR A 70 -0.26 5.50 3.94
C THR A 70 0.28 6.91 3.82
N HIS A 71 1.38 7.19 4.50
CA HIS A 71 2.18 8.40 4.33
C HIS A 71 3.39 8.19 3.39
N SER A 72 3.63 6.95 2.93
CA SER A 72 4.70 6.63 2.00
C SER A 72 4.28 6.91 0.56
N ILE A 73 4.96 7.86 -0.07
CA ILE A 73 4.74 8.23 -1.47
C ILE A 73 5.00 7.04 -2.39
N GLU A 74 6.08 6.30 -2.15
CA GLU A 74 6.46 5.14 -2.95
C GLU A 74 5.41 4.01 -2.85
N GLU A 75 4.84 3.80 -1.67
CA GLU A 75 3.75 2.83 -1.48
C GLU A 75 2.50 3.26 -2.24
N ALA A 76 2.10 4.52 -2.11
CA ALA A 76 0.93 5.05 -2.79
C ALA A 76 1.06 4.93 -4.32
N ILE A 77 2.24 5.27 -4.87
CA ILE A 77 2.50 5.16 -6.32
C ILE A 77 2.59 3.69 -6.76
N PHE A 78 3.22 2.81 -5.98
CA PHE A 78 3.35 1.41 -6.39
C PHE A 78 2.03 0.64 -6.33
N LEU A 79 1.23 0.85 -5.28
CA LEU A 79 0.02 0.07 -5.01
C LEU A 79 -1.25 0.69 -5.61
N GLY A 80 -1.32 2.02 -5.67
CA GLY A 80 -2.53 2.74 -5.99
C GLY A 80 -2.80 2.89 -7.49
N GLN A 81 -3.88 2.30 -8.00
CA GLN A 81 -4.44 2.63 -9.31
C GLN A 81 -5.11 4.01 -9.29
N LYS A 82 -5.72 4.37 -8.16
CA LYS A 82 -6.24 5.69 -7.87
C LYS A 82 -5.66 6.17 -6.57
N ILE A 83 -5.16 7.41 -6.55
CA ILE A 83 -4.49 8.00 -5.41
C ILE A 83 -5.26 9.26 -5.01
N ALA A 84 -5.76 9.28 -3.79
CA ALA A 84 -6.44 10.43 -3.22
C ALA A 84 -5.53 11.13 -2.20
N VAL A 85 -5.32 12.43 -2.38
CA VAL A 85 -4.54 13.28 -1.46
C VAL A 85 -5.48 14.13 -0.63
N PHE A 86 -5.37 14.04 0.67
CA PHE A 86 -6.14 14.84 1.62
C PHE A 86 -5.28 15.94 2.26
N SER A 87 -5.92 17.03 2.67
CA SER A 87 -5.22 18.08 3.39
C SER A 87 -5.03 17.71 4.87
N ASP A 88 -3.88 18.11 5.43
CA ASP A 88 -3.52 17.80 6.82
C ASP A 88 -4.45 18.45 7.85
N HIS A 89 -5.02 19.62 7.52
CA HIS A 89 -5.76 20.42 8.50
C HIS A 89 -7.28 20.27 8.43
N SER A 90 -7.83 19.90 7.28
CA SER A 90 -9.29 19.86 7.10
C SER A 90 -9.85 18.49 6.73
N GLY A 91 -8.97 17.51 6.46
CA GLY A 91 -9.41 16.22 5.90
C GLY A 91 -10.11 16.36 4.54
N THR A 92 -9.96 17.51 3.88
CA THR A 92 -10.57 17.78 2.58
C THR A 92 -9.77 17.09 1.48
N LEU A 93 -10.46 16.47 0.56
CA LEU A 93 -9.85 15.90 -0.63
C LEU A 93 -9.28 17.03 -1.50
N ARG A 94 -7.96 17.01 -1.75
CA ARG A 94 -7.26 17.99 -2.57
C ARG A 94 -7.06 17.55 -3.99
N HIS A 95 -6.72 16.28 -4.18
CA HIS A 95 -6.39 15.77 -5.49
C HIS A 95 -6.75 14.29 -5.62
N ILE A 96 -7.12 13.87 -6.84
CA ILE A 96 -7.24 12.46 -7.21
C ILE A 96 -6.42 12.26 -8.48
N GLY A 97 -5.48 11.33 -8.43
CA GLY A 97 -4.68 10.90 -9.57
C GLY A 97 -4.96 9.46 -9.96
N GLU A 98 -4.75 9.15 -11.22
CA GLU A 98 -4.78 7.77 -11.74
C GLU A 98 -3.37 7.32 -12.09
N ASN A 99 -3.05 6.07 -11.76
CA ASN A 99 -1.77 5.43 -12.08
C ASN A 99 -2.02 4.08 -12.74
N ARG A 100 -1.80 4.01 -14.04
CA ARG A 100 -2.00 2.80 -14.85
C ARG A 100 -0.87 1.78 -14.73
N HIS A 101 0.24 2.16 -14.10
CA HIS A 101 1.43 1.32 -13.92
C HIS A 101 1.51 0.66 -12.54
N SER A 102 0.51 0.93 -11.68
CA SER A 102 0.47 0.35 -10.33
C SER A 102 0.54 -1.17 -10.37
N GLY A 103 1.31 -1.76 -9.46
CA GLY A 103 1.47 -3.21 -9.31
C GLY A 103 2.34 -3.91 -10.35
N GLN A 104 2.85 -3.21 -11.37
CA GLN A 104 3.73 -3.84 -12.35
C GLN A 104 5.10 -4.16 -11.74
N ALA A 105 5.59 -5.39 -11.94
CA ALA A 105 6.79 -5.91 -11.27
C ALA A 105 8.05 -5.04 -11.46
N ASN A 106 8.24 -4.45 -12.64
CA ASN A 106 9.42 -3.64 -12.95
C ASN A 106 9.22 -2.13 -12.73
N TYR A 107 8.04 -1.71 -12.30
CA TYR A 107 7.69 -0.28 -12.22
C TYR A 107 8.59 0.51 -11.28
N ARG A 108 8.91 -0.03 -10.09
CA ARG A 108 9.76 0.64 -9.07
C ARG A 108 11.14 1.09 -9.57
N GLY A 109 11.69 0.41 -10.59
CA GLY A 109 13.00 0.73 -11.16
C GLY A 109 12.97 1.70 -12.34
N THR A 110 11.81 2.22 -12.74
CA THR A 110 11.66 3.06 -13.92
C THR A 110 11.78 4.54 -13.60
N ALA A 111 12.23 5.34 -14.58
CA ALA A 111 12.21 6.80 -14.45
C ALA A 111 10.80 7.33 -14.19
N GLU A 112 9.80 6.74 -14.84
CA GLU A 112 8.40 7.09 -14.70
C GLU A 112 7.88 6.92 -13.26
N PHE A 113 8.32 5.88 -12.54
CA PHE A 113 8.00 5.72 -11.12
C PHE A 113 8.47 6.91 -10.30
N TYR A 114 9.70 7.36 -10.50
CA TYR A 114 10.26 8.52 -9.80
C TYR A 114 9.56 9.83 -10.18
N GLU A 115 9.19 9.99 -11.46
CA GLU A 115 8.40 11.13 -11.92
C GLU A 115 7.03 11.18 -11.22
N HIS A 116 6.32 10.05 -11.14
CA HIS A 116 5.06 9.96 -10.42
C HIS A 116 5.22 10.22 -8.91
N CYS A 117 6.30 9.75 -8.29
CA CYS A 117 6.60 10.06 -6.88
C CYS A 117 6.82 11.56 -6.68
N ASN A 118 7.52 12.23 -7.59
CA ASN A 118 7.76 13.67 -7.53
C ASN A 118 6.46 14.46 -7.76
N LEU A 119 5.63 14.02 -8.68
CA LEU A 119 4.32 14.61 -8.93
C LEU A 119 3.44 14.51 -7.68
N LEU A 120 3.32 13.33 -7.08
CA LEU A 120 2.56 13.14 -5.85
C LEU A 120 3.10 14.01 -4.70
N ARG A 121 4.42 14.13 -4.59
CA ARG A 121 5.07 15.01 -3.60
C ARG A 121 4.67 16.47 -3.79
N SER A 122 4.57 16.95 -5.05
CA SER A 122 4.11 18.32 -5.34
C SER A 122 2.64 18.54 -4.94
N TRP A 123 1.77 17.55 -5.12
CA TRP A 123 0.37 17.64 -4.68
C TRP A 123 0.24 17.73 -3.16
N ILE A 124 1.06 16.97 -2.42
CA ILE A 124 1.09 17.01 -0.95
C ILE A 124 1.64 18.35 -0.46
N GLY A 125 2.73 18.85 -1.07
CA GLY A 125 3.38 20.09 -0.69
C GLY A 125 2.62 21.38 -1.05
N GLY A 126 1.52 21.29 -1.77
CA GLY A 126 0.70 22.46 -2.14
C GLY A 126 1.30 23.34 -3.24
N GLN A 127 2.37 22.89 -3.91
CA GLN A 127 2.99 23.58 -5.06
C GLN A 127 2.43 23.03 -6.39
N VAL A 128 1.12 23.07 -6.55
CA VAL A 128 0.56 22.92 -7.90
C VAL A 128 0.56 24.33 -8.52
N HIS A 129 1.48 24.59 -9.42
CA HIS A 129 1.34 25.70 -10.35
C HIS A 129 0.14 25.34 -11.25
N GLU A 130 -1.02 25.93 -10.99
CA GLU A 130 -2.08 25.99 -11.97
C GLU A 130 -1.57 26.76 -13.18
N ASN A 131 -1.40 26.06 -14.30
CA ASN A 131 -1.28 26.64 -15.62
C ASN A 131 -2.62 26.53 -16.34
#